data_e1b12128cc7ebe2eecf2cdb177216d75
#
_entry.id   e1b12128cc7ebe2eecf2cdb177216d75
#
_cell.length_a   1.000
_cell.length_b   1.000
_cell.length_c   1.000
_cell.angle_alpha   90.00
_cell.angle_beta   90.00
_cell.angle_gamma   90.00
#
_symmetry.space_group_name_H-M   'P 1'
#
loop_
_entity.id
_entity.type
_entity.pdbx_description
1 polymer ?
#
loop_
_entity_poly.entity_id
_entity_poly.type
_entity_poly.pdbx_seq_one_letter_code
_entity_poly.pdbx_strand_id
1 'polypeptide(L)'
;MILDYFYGQAGELFSFYRIPKALFQEPRFQSLSTDAKTLYGILLDRMSLSVKNHWLDEQSRVYIIFTTEEIMEALSCANQKACRLMLELEKDAGLIERKRQGLGKPSLIYVKNFAVSS
;
A
#
# COMPACT_ATOMS: atom_id res chain seq x y z
N MET A 1 23.66 -16.52 -12.98
CA MET A 1 22.37 -16.57 -13.68
C MET A 1 22.44 -15.68 -14.90
N ILE A 2 22.09 -16.22 -16.06
CA ILE A 2 22.06 -15.45 -17.31
C ILE A 2 20.59 -15.21 -17.67
N LEU A 3 20.26 -13.95 -17.86
CA LEU A 3 18.89 -13.57 -18.21
C LEU A 3 18.83 -13.23 -19.69
N ASP A 4 17.68 -13.48 -20.28
CA ASP A 4 17.45 -13.22 -21.69
C ASP A 4 16.94 -11.79 -21.91
N TYR A 5 16.95 -11.35 -23.16
CA TYR A 5 16.45 -10.06 -23.58
C TYR A 5 14.95 -10.14 -23.86
N PHE A 6 14.28 -8.99 -23.87
CA PHE A 6 12.92 -8.92 -24.38
C PHE A 6 12.94 -8.75 -25.89
N TYR A 7 12.04 -9.46 -26.57
CA TYR A 7 11.90 -9.39 -28.01
C TYR A 7 10.50 -8.94 -28.41
N GLY A 8 10.08 -7.81 -27.84
CA GLY A 8 8.79 -7.21 -28.18
C GLY A 8 7.63 -7.53 -27.24
N GLN A 9 7.71 -8.62 -26.47
CA GLN A 9 6.73 -8.87 -25.44
C GLN A 9 7.18 -8.20 -24.15
N ALA A 10 6.57 -7.10 -23.81
CA ALA A 10 6.87 -6.41 -22.56
C ALA A 10 5.96 -6.94 -21.46
N GLY A 11 5.89 -6.30 -20.38
CA GLY A 11 5.11 -6.48 -19.18
C GLY A 11 4.09 -7.62 -18.99
N GLU A 12 3.62 -8.24 -20.05
CA GLU A 12 2.61 -9.29 -19.97
C GLU A 12 3.10 -10.55 -19.24
N LEU A 13 4.43 -10.70 -19.14
CA LEU A 13 5.05 -11.84 -18.50
C LEU A 13 5.12 -11.72 -16.98
N PHE A 14 4.74 -10.57 -16.42
CA PHE A 14 4.93 -10.29 -15.02
C PHE A 14 3.62 -9.92 -14.33
N SER A 15 3.59 -10.15 -13.02
CA SER A 15 2.61 -9.51 -12.15
C SER A 15 3.22 -8.21 -11.65
N PHE A 16 2.39 -7.21 -11.43
CA PHE A 16 2.86 -5.87 -11.08
C PHE A 16 2.17 -5.35 -9.83
N TYR A 17 2.94 -4.65 -9.01
CA TYR A 17 2.37 -3.67 -8.10
C TYR A 17 2.25 -2.37 -8.88
N ARG A 18 1.14 -1.67 -8.72
CA ARG A 18 0.91 -0.41 -9.40
C ARG A 18 1.07 0.74 -8.41
N ILE A 19 2.00 1.64 -8.70
CA ILE A 19 2.23 2.81 -7.87
C ILE A 19 1.74 4.02 -8.66
N PRO A 20 0.78 4.80 -8.12
CA PRO A 20 0.31 5.98 -8.83
C PRO A 20 1.43 6.97 -9.10
N LYS A 21 1.54 7.44 -10.32
CA LYS A 21 2.54 8.44 -10.70
C LYS A 21 2.39 9.72 -9.89
N ALA A 22 1.18 10.04 -9.47
CA ALA A 22 0.91 11.23 -8.66
C ALA A 22 1.75 11.31 -7.40
N LEU A 23 2.10 10.16 -6.81
CA LEU A 23 2.96 10.13 -5.62
C LEU A 23 4.36 10.67 -5.88
N PHE A 24 4.79 10.64 -7.13
CA PHE A 24 6.09 11.16 -7.55
C PHE A 24 6.01 12.55 -8.15
N GLN A 25 4.84 12.96 -8.61
CA GLN A 25 4.66 14.19 -9.38
C GLN A 25 4.03 15.33 -8.60
N GLU A 26 3.11 15.02 -7.66
CA GLU A 26 2.39 16.06 -6.93
C GLU A 26 3.20 16.60 -5.76
N PRO A 27 3.28 17.92 -5.58
CA PRO A 27 4.03 18.51 -4.47
C PRO A 27 3.62 18.01 -3.09
N ARG A 28 2.33 17.72 -2.91
CA ARG A 28 1.82 17.26 -1.61
C ARG A 28 2.39 15.92 -1.16
N PHE A 29 2.99 15.15 -2.08
CA PHE A 29 3.56 13.83 -1.78
C PHE A 29 5.08 13.80 -1.86
N GLN A 30 5.73 14.93 -2.09
CA GLN A 30 7.18 14.97 -2.26
C GLN A 30 7.95 14.58 -1.01
N SER A 31 7.37 14.79 0.17
CA SER A 31 8.03 14.43 1.43
C SER A 31 8.01 12.93 1.72
N LEU A 32 7.20 12.16 0.99
CA LEU A 32 7.17 10.71 1.18
C LEU A 32 8.44 10.08 0.67
N SER A 33 8.97 9.12 1.43
CA SER A 33 10.09 8.30 0.96
C SER A 33 9.63 7.41 -0.20
N THR A 34 10.58 7.01 -1.02
CA THR A 34 10.31 6.07 -2.12
C THR A 34 9.76 4.75 -1.58
N ASP A 35 10.27 4.30 -0.44
CA ASP A 35 9.78 3.07 0.19
C ASP A 35 8.32 3.19 0.62
N ALA A 36 7.92 4.36 1.14
CA ALA A 36 6.52 4.58 1.51
C ALA A 36 5.61 4.57 0.27
N LYS A 37 6.07 5.15 -0.83
CA LYS A 37 5.32 5.12 -2.09
C LYS A 37 5.16 3.68 -2.61
N THR A 38 6.21 2.89 -2.49
CA THR A 38 6.17 1.47 -2.85
C THR A 38 5.18 0.72 -1.97
N LEU A 39 5.21 0.97 -0.67
CA LEU A 39 4.26 0.35 0.25
C LEU A 39 2.82 0.70 -0.12
N TYR A 40 2.56 1.94 -0.50
CA TYR A 40 1.22 2.33 -0.92
C TYR A 40 0.74 1.49 -2.11
N GLY A 41 1.62 1.24 -3.08
CA GLY A 41 1.30 0.36 -4.22
C GLY A 41 0.96 -1.06 -3.79
N ILE A 42 1.69 -1.58 -2.80
CA ILE A 42 1.41 -2.91 -2.24
C ILE A 42 0.05 -2.93 -1.53
N LEU A 43 -0.28 -1.86 -0.80
CA LEU A 43 -1.57 -1.75 -0.13
C LEU A 43 -2.73 -1.67 -1.13
N LEU A 44 -2.54 -0.98 -2.25
CA LEU A 44 -3.55 -0.94 -3.32
C LEU A 44 -3.81 -2.32 -3.89
N ASP A 45 -2.76 -3.11 -4.07
CA ASP A 45 -2.90 -4.48 -4.56
C ASP A 45 -3.72 -5.31 -3.57
N ARG A 46 -3.42 -5.18 -2.29
CA ARG A 46 -4.16 -5.87 -1.23
C ARG A 46 -5.62 -5.43 -1.20
N MET A 47 -5.86 -4.14 -1.43
CA MET A 47 -7.21 -3.59 -1.45
C MET A 47 -8.06 -4.20 -2.59
N SER A 48 -7.46 -4.48 -3.74
CA SER A 48 -8.20 -5.10 -4.83
C SER A 48 -8.70 -6.50 -4.47
N LEU A 49 -7.94 -7.23 -3.64
CA LEU A 49 -8.38 -8.52 -3.12
C LEU A 49 -9.53 -8.35 -2.12
N SER A 50 -9.47 -7.32 -1.28
CA SER A 50 -10.52 -7.03 -0.31
C SER A 50 -11.85 -6.72 -0.99
N VAL A 51 -11.81 -5.99 -2.09
CA VAL A 51 -13.01 -5.71 -2.89
C VAL A 51 -13.63 -7.01 -3.38
N LYS A 52 -12.81 -7.92 -3.90
CA LYS A 52 -13.28 -9.23 -4.36
C LYS A 52 -13.90 -10.07 -3.25
N ASN A 53 -13.36 -9.94 -2.04
CA ASN A 53 -13.82 -10.72 -0.89
C ASN A 53 -14.91 -10.01 -0.10
N HIS A 54 -15.36 -8.85 -0.55
CA HIS A 54 -16.41 -8.05 0.11
C HIS A 54 -16.02 -7.64 1.54
N TRP A 55 -14.74 -7.30 1.77
CA TRP A 55 -14.28 -6.82 3.06
C TRP A 55 -14.66 -5.35 3.20
N LEU A 56 -15.88 -5.13 3.65
CA LEU A 56 -16.45 -3.81 3.81
C LEU A 56 -16.88 -3.60 5.26
N ASP A 57 -16.74 -2.37 5.74
CA ASP A 57 -17.25 -2.03 7.06
C ASP A 57 -18.75 -1.68 7.00
N GLU A 58 -19.32 -1.25 8.12
CA GLU A 58 -20.74 -0.91 8.21
C GLU A 58 -21.15 0.23 7.28
N GLN A 59 -20.19 1.05 6.87
CA GLN A 59 -20.42 2.19 5.98
C GLN A 59 -20.03 1.87 4.55
N SER A 60 -19.85 0.58 4.23
CA SER A 60 -19.44 0.11 2.92
C SER A 60 -18.06 0.60 2.47
N ARG A 61 -17.19 0.94 3.44
CA ARG A 61 -15.82 1.34 3.13
C ARG A 61 -14.93 0.11 3.09
N VAL A 62 -14.12 0.01 2.04
CA VAL A 62 -13.17 -1.10 1.88
C VAL A 62 -12.06 -0.98 2.90
N TYR A 63 -11.76 -2.06 3.59
CA TYR A 63 -10.60 -2.13 4.47
C TYR A 63 -9.72 -3.31 4.10
N ILE A 64 -8.47 -3.24 4.52
CA ILE A 64 -7.53 -4.36 4.40
C ILE A 64 -6.95 -4.67 5.78
N ILE A 65 -6.46 -5.89 5.90
CA ILE A 65 -5.67 -6.31 7.05
C ILE A 65 -4.29 -6.66 6.49
N PHE A 66 -3.28 -5.96 7.00
CA PHE A 66 -1.91 -6.17 6.56
C PHE A 66 -1.01 -5.92 7.77
N THR A 67 -0.47 -7.00 8.31
CA THR A 67 0.29 -6.91 9.56
C THR A 67 1.68 -6.34 9.34
N THR A 68 2.30 -5.88 10.43
CA THR A 68 3.68 -5.40 10.39
C THR A 68 4.61 -6.48 9.85
N GLU A 69 4.39 -7.73 10.25
CA GLU A 69 5.19 -8.87 9.78
C GLU A 69 5.06 -9.04 8.27
N GLU A 70 3.85 -8.89 7.74
CA GLU A 70 3.63 -8.97 6.30
C GLU A 70 4.32 -7.83 5.54
N ILE A 71 4.34 -6.63 6.13
CA ILE A 71 5.06 -5.49 5.55
C ILE A 71 6.56 -5.76 5.53
N MET A 72 7.09 -6.25 6.65
CA MET A 72 8.51 -6.58 6.75
C MET A 72 8.91 -7.60 5.69
N GLU A 73 8.07 -8.60 5.47
CA GLU A 73 8.32 -9.61 4.46
C GLU A 73 8.24 -9.04 3.05
N ALA A 74 7.21 -8.25 2.78
CA ALA A 74 6.98 -7.69 1.44
C ALA A 74 8.10 -6.73 1.01
N LEU A 75 8.64 -5.96 1.94
CA LEU A 75 9.66 -4.95 1.66
C LEU A 75 11.07 -5.39 2.06
N SER A 76 11.22 -6.59 2.62
CA SER A 76 12.51 -7.09 3.12
C SER A 76 13.15 -6.08 4.08
N CYS A 77 12.38 -5.61 5.05
CA CYS A 77 12.83 -4.62 6.01
C CYS A 77 12.56 -5.05 7.44
N ALA A 78 13.18 -4.34 8.39
CA ALA A 78 13.01 -4.60 9.81
C ALA A 78 11.74 -3.93 10.35
N ASN A 79 11.36 -4.28 11.57
CA ASN A 79 10.15 -3.78 12.22
C ASN A 79 10.10 -2.26 12.29
N GLN A 80 11.21 -1.63 12.72
CA GLN A 80 11.26 -0.18 12.86
C GLN A 80 10.96 0.55 11.55
N LYS A 81 11.51 0.05 10.45
CA LYS A 81 11.29 0.64 9.14
C LYS A 81 9.84 0.46 8.70
N ALA A 82 9.28 -0.74 8.90
CA ALA A 82 7.89 -1.00 8.55
C ALA A 82 6.94 -0.04 9.29
N CYS A 83 7.16 0.12 10.59
CA CYS A 83 6.36 1.04 11.41
C CYS A 83 6.50 2.49 10.95
N ARG A 84 7.73 2.91 10.63
CA ARG A 84 7.99 4.27 10.15
C ARG A 84 7.28 4.54 8.83
N LEU A 85 7.32 3.58 7.90
CA LEU A 85 6.67 3.74 6.60
C LEU A 85 5.16 3.85 6.75
N MET A 86 4.56 3.09 7.64
CA MET A 86 3.13 3.19 7.91
C MET A 86 2.78 4.56 8.49
N LEU A 87 3.64 5.10 9.37
CA LEU A 87 3.43 6.43 9.91
C LEU A 87 3.55 7.52 8.84
N GLU A 88 4.49 7.37 7.91
CA GLU A 88 4.58 8.30 6.78
C GLU A 88 3.28 8.36 6.00
N LEU A 89 2.73 7.18 5.66
CA LEU A 89 1.49 7.12 4.90
C LEU A 89 0.30 7.66 5.68
N GLU A 90 0.23 7.39 6.98
CA GLU A 90 -0.89 7.77 7.80
C GLU A 90 -0.83 9.24 8.25
N LYS A 91 0.29 9.65 8.82
CA LYS A 91 0.41 10.96 9.47
C LYS A 91 0.93 12.04 8.54
N ASP A 92 1.96 11.74 7.74
CA ASP A 92 2.56 12.76 6.91
C ASP A 92 1.73 13.04 5.64
N ALA A 93 1.19 12.00 5.03
CA ALA A 93 0.48 12.14 3.76
C ALA A 93 -1.04 11.98 3.87
N GLY A 94 -1.53 11.33 4.94
CA GLY A 94 -2.95 11.07 5.09
C GLY A 94 -3.50 10.10 4.04
N LEU A 95 -2.64 9.25 3.49
CA LEU A 95 -3.04 8.29 2.45
C LEU A 95 -3.68 7.04 3.00
N ILE A 96 -3.52 6.77 4.28
CA ILE A 96 -4.17 5.66 4.96
C ILE A 96 -4.71 6.12 6.30
N GLU A 97 -5.65 5.33 6.82
CA GLU A 97 -6.16 5.49 8.17
C GLU A 97 -6.21 4.11 8.80
N ARG A 98 -5.72 3.99 10.03
CA ARG A 98 -5.75 2.73 10.75
C ARG A 98 -6.75 2.79 11.89
N LYS A 99 -7.53 1.72 12.03
CA LYS A 99 -8.50 1.59 13.12
C LYS A 99 -8.19 0.35 13.93
N ARG A 100 -7.97 0.52 15.23
CA ARG A 100 -7.73 -0.60 16.13
C ARG A 100 -9.01 -1.34 16.41
N GLN A 101 -8.92 -2.67 16.44
CA GLN A 101 -10.06 -3.52 16.76
C GLN A 101 -10.07 -4.01 18.22
N GLY A 102 -8.96 -3.78 18.94
CA GLY A 102 -8.82 -4.25 20.32
C GLY A 102 -7.65 -5.20 20.48
N LEU A 103 -7.44 -5.68 21.69
CA LEU A 103 -6.32 -6.57 22.00
C LEU A 103 -6.40 -7.86 21.21
N GLY A 104 -5.25 -8.27 20.71
CA GLY A 104 -5.10 -9.52 19.98
C GLY A 104 -5.65 -9.52 18.57
N LYS A 105 -6.18 -8.41 18.10
CA LYS A 105 -6.71 -8.30 16.73
C LYS A 105 -5.87 -7.32 15.92
N PRO A 106 -5.61 -7.63 14.63
CA PRO A 106 -4.91 -6.68 13.77
C PRO A 106 -5.74 -5.43 13.52
N SER A 107 -5.08 -4.32 13.24
CA SER A 107 -5.77 -3.09 12.88
C SER A 107 -6.36 -3.19 11.49
N LEU A 108 -7.49 -2.54 11.29
CA LEU A 108 -8.04 -2.32 9.96
C LEU A 108 -7.29 -1.16 9.31
N ILE A 109 -7.00 -1.29 8.02
CA ILE A 109 -6.34 -0.22 7.26
C ILE A 109 -7.28 0.21 6.14
N TYR A 110 -7.60 1.51 6.11
CA TYR A 110 -8.37 2.11 5.04
C TYR A 110 -7.41 2.86 4.14
N VAL A 111 -7.33 2.45 2.87
CA VAL A 111 -6.51 3.13 1.87
C VAL A 111 -7.36 4.26 1.30
N LYS A 112 -6.85 5.49 1.39
CA LYS A 112 -7.60 6.68 0.97
C LYS A 112 -7.52 6.89 -0.53
N ASN A 113 -8.60 7.40 -1.10
CA ASN A 113 -8.67 7.75 -2.50
C ASN A 113 -8.32 9.22 -2.67
N PHE A 114 -7.06 9.50 -2.98
CA PHE A 114 -6.59 10.88 -3.13
C PHE A 114 -6.96 11.50 -4.48
N ALA A 115 -7.51 10.71 -5.39
CA ALA A 115 -7.98 11.22 -6.68
C ALA A 115 -9.28 12.00 -6.54
N VAL A 116 -9.99 11.82 -5.41
CA VAL A 116 -11.23 12.53 -5.12
C VAL A 116 -10.92 13.68 -4.17
N SER A 117 -11.14 14.91 -4.63
CA SER A 117 -10.98 16.09 -3.79
C SER A 117 -12.21 16.25 -2.90
N SER A 118 -11.96 16.47 -1.63
CA SER A 118 -13.02 16.79 -0.67
C SER A 118 -13.06 18.29 -0.41
#